data_5955673723840792a0f4852f25e7e5ca
#
_entry.id   5955673723840792a0f4852f25e7e5ca
#
_cell.length_a   1.000
_cell.length_b   1.000
_cell.length_c   1.000
_cell.angle_alpha   90.00
_cell.angle_beta   90.00
_cell.angle_gamma   90.00
#
_symmetry.space_group_name_H-M   'P 1'
#
loop_
_entity.id
_entity.type
_entity.pdbx_description
1 polymer ?
#
loop_
_entity_poly.entity_id
_entity_poly.type
_entity_poly.pdbx_seq_one_letter_code
_entity_poly.pdbx_strand_id
1 'polypeptide(L)'
;ITKKCTNHMIDNKIFQWNENYPSKEIFYDDIKNNNLYIIHNNKRIIGCVMKSVNQNSVYKKVKWITENKKNIYVHRLAVDPKYQGKGYGIKLMDFIEENALKKGYKSIRLDTFSKNKRNINFYKKRGYLKIEDIYFPNQSIYPFYCLEKIL
;
A
#
# COMPACT_ATOMS: atom_id res chain seq x y z
N ILE A 1 -5.72 -7.73 -11.79
CA ILE A 1 -6.35 -6.76 -10.88
C ILE A 1 -5.66 -5.41 -10.97
N THR A 2 -4.36 -5.33 -10.79
CA THR A 2 -3.62 -4.06 -10.75
C THR A 2 -3.77 -3.24 -12.01
N LYS A 3 -3.68 -3.84 -13.21
CA LYS A 3 -3.95 -3.14 -14.48
C LYS A 3 -5.36 -2.52 -14.52
N LYS A 4 -6.38 -3.23 -14.02
CA LYS A 4 -7.74 -2.66 -13.91
C LYS A 4 -7.80 -1.51 -12.90
N CYS A 5 -7.07 -1.61 -11.79
CA CYS A 5 -6.98 -0.54 -10.80
C CYS A 5 -6.27 0.69 -11.39
N THR A 6 -5.18 0.48 -12.15
CA THR A 6 -4.46 1.56 -12.85
C THR A 6 -5.39 2.29 -13.81
N ASN A 7 -6.08 1.56 -14.70
CA ASN A 7 -7.01 2.17 -15.65
C ASN A 7 -8.12 2.94 -14.91
N HIS A 8 -8.73 2.34 -13.90
CA HIS A 8 -9.76 2.99 -13.09
C HIS A 8 -9.26 4.26 -12.38
N MET A 9 -8.02 4.27 -11.90
CA MET A 9 -7.42 5.47 -11.32
C MET A 9 -7.19 6.56 -12.38
N ILE A 10 -6.65 6.19 -13.55
CA ILE A 10 -6.42 7.12 -14.67
C ILE A 10 -7.75 7.75 -15.14
N ASP A 11 -8.79 6.97 -15.29
CA ASP A 11 -10.15 7.43 -15.65
C ASP A 11 -10.68 8.47 -14.64
N ASN A 12 -10.28 8.35 -13.37
CA ASN A 12 -10.60 9.29 -12.30
C ASN A 12 -9.53 10.37 -12.09
N LYS A 13 -8.59 10.55 -13.03
CA LYS A 13 -7.49 11.54 -12.98
C LYS A 13 -6.56 11.37 -11.77
N ILE A 14 -6.40 10.14 -11.29
CA ILE A 14 -5.50 9.76 -10.20
C ILE A 14 -4.30 9.03 -10.81
N PHE A 15 -3.19 9.72 -10.98
CA PHE A 15 -1.97 9.19 -11.63
C PHE A 15 -1.00 8.60 -10.59
N GLN A 16 -1.51 7.73 -9.71
CA GLN A 16 -0.72 7.04 -8.70
C GLN A 16 0.07 5.87 -9.29
N TRP A 17 -0.54 5.13 -10.21
CA TRP A 17 0.06 4.04 -10.98
C TRP A 17 -0.02 4.35 -12.47
N ASN A 18 0.87 3.73 -13.26
CA ASN A 18 0.94 3.90 -14.70
C ASN A 18 1.17 2.54 -15.40
N GLU A 19 1.44 2.55 -16.69
CA GLU A 19 1.65 1.32 -17.47
C GLU A 19 2.88 0.52 -17.04
N ASN A 20 3.88 1.19 -16.46
CA ASN A 20 5.15 0.60 -16.04
C ASN A 20 5.15 0.20 -14.56
N TYR A 21 4.20 0.69 -13.75
CA TYR A 21 4.13 0.39 -12.33
C TYR A 21 2.70 0.17 -11.85
N PRO A 22 2.41 -0.91 -11.09
CA PRO A 22 3.33 -2.00 -10.74
C PRO A 22 3.51 -2.99 -11.91
N SER A 23 4.77 -3.42 -12.15
CA SER A 23 5.11 -4.37 -13.19
C SER A 23 4.87 -5.83 -12.77
N LYS A 24 4.93 -6.78 -13.73
CA LYS A 24 4.83 -8.21 -13.43
C LYS A 24 6.03 -8.70 -12.60
N GLU A 25 7.21 -8.21 -12.91
CA GLU A 25 8.46 -8.59 -12.28
C GLU A 25 8.42 -8.29 -10.79
N ILE A 26 7.89 -7.13 -10.38
CA ILE A 26 7.77 -6.78 -8.97
C ILE A 26 6.82 -7.74 -8.22
N PHE A 27 5.79 -8.27 -8.89
CA PHE A 27 4.92 -9.28 -8.29
C PHE A 27 5.59 -10.65 -8.20
N TYR A 28 6.43 -11.03 -9.16
CA TYR A 28 7.23 -12.25 -9.05
C TYR A 28 8.19 -12.17 -7.86
N ASP A 29 8.85 -11.04 -7.65
CA ASP A 29 9.71 -10.83 -6.49
C ASP A 29 8.91 -10.86 -5.18
N ASP A 30 7.73 -10.24 -5.14
CA ASP A 30 6.86 -10.28 -3.97
C ASP A 30 6.44 -11.72 -3.62
N ILE A 31 6.09 -12.54 -4.62
CA ILE A 31 5.72 -13.94 -4.42
C ILE A 31 6.93 -14.75 -3.95
N LYS A 32 8.07 -14.62 -4.62
CA LYS A 32 9.32 -15.32 -4.27
C LYS A 32 9.75 -15.05 -2.83
N ASN A 33 9.51 -13.83 -2.33
CA ASN A 33 9.85 -13.43 -0.98
C ASN A 33 8.71 -13.66 0.05
N ASN A 34 7.61 -14.31 -0.34
CA ASN A 34 6.42 -14.53 0.50
C ASN A 34 5.82 -13.22 1.07
N ASN A 35 5.91 -12.14 0.33
CA ASN A 35 5.45 -10.81 0.73
C ASN A 35 4.06 -10.46 0.19
N LEU A 36 3.54 -11.21 -0.80
CA LEU A 36 2.24 -10.95 -1.42
C LEU A 36 1.13 -11.75 -0.74
N TYR A 37 0.10 -11.04 -0.33
CA TYR A 37 -1.13 -11.61 0.25
C TYR A 37 -2.31 -11.30 -0.65
N ILE A 38 -3.21 -12.25 -0.81
CA ILE A 38 -4.39 -12.12 -1.66
C ILE A 38 -5.67 -12.38 -0.86
N ILE A 39 -6.75 -11.73 -1.29
CA ILE A 39 -8.11 -12.08 -0.89
C ILE A 39 -8.86 -12.61 -2.11
N HIS A 40 -9.53 -13.74 -1.94
CA HIS A 40 -10.27 -14.40 -3.02
C HIS A 40 -11.63 -14.92 -2.54
N ASN A 41 -12.54 -15.14 -3.47
CA ASN A 41 -13.73 -15.94 -3.28
C ASN A 41 -13.62 -17.17 -4.18
N ASN A 42 -13.74 -18.36 -3.61
CA ASN A 42 -13.71 -19.70 -4.27
C ASN A 42 -12.78 -19.85 -5.50
N LYS A 43 -12.98 -19.09 -6.57
CA LYS A 43 -12.23 -19.24 -7.84
C LYS A 43 -11.60 -17.96 -8.37
N ARG A 44 -11.82 -16.79 -7.73
CA ARG A 44 -11.38 -15.50 -8.27
C ARG A 44 -10.66 -14.68 -7.22
N ILE A 45 -9.47 -14.19 -7.56
CA ILE A 45 -8.76 -13.20 -6.75
C ILE A 45 -9.53 -11.87 -6.83
N ILE A 46 -9.84 -11.29 -5.67
CA ILE A 46 -10.58 -10.03 -5.52
C ILE A 46 -9.62 -8.86 -5.27
N GLY A 47 -8.57 -9.10 -4.50
CA GLY A 47 -7.60 -8.07 -4.14
C GLY A 47 -6.28 -8.65 -3.67
N CYS A 48 -5.31 -7.78 -3.50
CA CYS A 48 -4.00 -8.11 -2.98
C CYS A 48 -3.41 -6.97 -2.16
N VAL A 49 -2.41 -7.30 -1.35
CA VAL A 49 -1.56 -6.36 -0.62
C VAL A 49 -0.16 -6.96 -0.47
N MET A 50 0.85 -6.14 -0.63
CA MET A 50 2.23 -6.53 -0.34
C MET A 50 2.64 -6.03 1.06
N LYS A 51 3.32 -6.89 1.82
CA LYS A 51 3.91 -6.58 3.12
C LYS A 51 5.36 -7.02 3.15
N SER A 52 6.27 -6.16 3.57
CA SER A 52 7.70 -6.44 3.73
C SER A 52 8.25 -5.86 5.01
N VAL A 53 9.34 -6.42 5.50
CA VAL A 53 10.18 -5.83 6.55
C VAL A 53 11.30 -4.97 5.97
N ASN A 54 11.54 -5.06 4.67
CA ASN A 54 12.60 -4.33 3.98
C ASN A 54 12.13 -2.92 3.64
N GLN A 55 12.90 -1.94 4.12
CA GLN A 55 12.66 -0.53 3.82
C GLN A 55 13.07 -0.20 2.38
N ASN A 56 12.18 0.43 1.63
CA ASN A 56 12.51 1.00 0.33
C ASN A 56 13.54 2.14 0.51
N SER A 57 14.48 2.27 -0.45
CA SER A 57 15.53 3.30 -0.41
C SER A 57 14.98 4.73 -0.30
N VAL A 58 13.83 5.01 -0.91
CA VAL A 58 13.18 6.34 -0.85
C VAL A 58 12.76 6.73 0.57
N TYR A 59 12.53 5.76 1.45
CA TYR A 59 12.12 5.99 2.83
C TYR A 59 13.29 6.25 3.80
N LYS A 60 14.54 6.08 3.36
CA LYS A 60 15.72 6.23 4.24
C LYS A 60 15.85 7.63 4.87
N LYS A 61 15.35 8.66 4.17
CA LYS A 61 15.40 10.05 4.62
C LYS A 61 14.18 10.48 5.43
N VAL A 62 13.14 9.66 5.48
CA VAL A 62 11.89 9.98 6.18
C VAL A 62 12.10 9.88 7.70
N LYS A 63 11.73 10.93 8.42
CA LYS A 63 11.78 10.98 9.87
C LYS A 63 10.53 10.33 10.47
N TRP A 64 10.51 9.01 10.48
CA TRP A 64 9.43 8.22 11.04
C TRP A 64 9.24 8.47 12.55
N ILE A 65 8.02 8.23 13.07
CA ILE A 65 7.71 8.39 14.51
C ILE A 65 8.43 7.32 15.34
N THR A 66 8.39 6.07 14.87
CA THR A 66 9.07 4.97 15.55
C THR A 66 10.46 4.75 14.97
N GLU A 67 11.37 4.20 15.79
CA GLU A 67 12.71 3.80 15.34
C GLU A 67 12.63 2.79 14.17
N ASN A 68 13.69 2.71 13.36
CA ASN A 68 13.80 1.77 12.23
C ASN A 68 14.08 0.32 12.70
N LYS A 69 13.30 -0.14 13.68
CA LYS A 69 13.37 -1.50 14.23
C LYS A 69 11.98 -2.09 14.35
N LYS A 70 11.79 -3.33 13.86
CA LYS A 70 10.49 -4.02 13.93
C LYS A 70 9.34 -3.25 13.28
N ASN A 71 9.54 -2.75 12.07
CA ASN A 71 8.51 -2.07 11.28
C ASN A 71 8.09 -2.93 10.09
N ILE A 72 6.85 -2.74 9.66
CA ILE A 72 6.28 -3.33 8.44
C ILE A 72 6.09 -2.22 7.41
N TYR A 73 6.40 -2.52 6.18
CA TYR A 73 6.15 -1.66 5.02
C TYR A 73 5.07 -2.29 4.15
N VAL A 74 4.01 -1.54 3.87
CA VAL A 74 2.87 -2.00 3.07
C VAL A 74 2.86 -1.28 1.73
N HIS A 75 2.73 -2.05 0.67
CA HIS A 75 2.69 -1.55 -0.70
C HIS A 75 1.60 -2.26 -1.51
N ARG A 76 1.23 -1.70 -2.64
CA ARG A 76 0.40 -2.32 -3.67
C ARG A 76 -0.92 -2.92 -3.16
N LEU A 77 -1.56 -2.22 -2.18
CA LEU A 77 -2.94 -2.54 -1.82
C LEU A 77 -3.85 -2.29 -3.03
N ALA A 78 -4.47 -3.34 -3.52
CA ALA A 78 -5.37 -3.29 -4.68
C ALA A 78 -6.61 -4.15 -4.45
N VAL A 79 -7.76 -3.62 -4.85
CA VAL A 79 -9.03 -4.35 -4.92
C VAL A 79 -9.61 -4.15 -6.31
N ASP A 80 -9.99 -5.23 -7.00
CA ASP A 80 -10.62 -5.16 -8.32
C ASP A 80 -11.77 -4.13 -8.28
N PRO A 81 -11.83 -3.16 -9.21
CA PRO A 81 -12.82 -2.08 -9.20
C PRO A 81 -14.26 -2.55 -9.01
N LYS A 82 -14.62 -3.73 -9.55
CA LYS A 82 -15.96 -4.33 -9.36
C LYS A 82 -16.30 -4.67 -7.91
N TYR A 83 -15.29 -4.80 -7.07
CA TYR A 83 -15.43 -5.19 -5.65
C TYR A 83 -15.04 -4.06 -4.69
N GLN A 84 -14.62 -2.90 -5.19
CA GLN A 84 -14.36 -1.74 -4.34
C GLN A 84 -15.65 -1.26 -3.65
N GLY A 85 -15.51 -0.60 -2.49
CA GLY A 85 -16.64 -0.16 -1.67
C GLY A 85 -17.31 -1.26 -0.84
N LYS A 86 -16.90 -2.53 -0.99
CA LYS A 86 -17.49 -3.70 -0.30
C LYS A 86 -16.65 -4.22 0.88
N GLY A 87 -15.75 -3.40 1.42
CA GLY A 87 -14.95 -3.73 2.61
C GLY A 87 -13.70 -4.59 2.38
N TYR A 88 -13.39 -5.03 1.16
CA TYR A 88 -12.24 -5.91 0.92
C TYR A 88 -10.88 -5.26 1.21
N GLY A 89 -10.73 -3.96 0.96
CA GLY A 89 -9.52 -3.23 1.36
C GLY A 89 -9.37 -3.14 2.87
N ILE A 90 -10.48 -3.03 3.59
CA ILE A 90 -10.51 -3.07 5.07
C ILE A 90 -10.00 -4.43 5.53
N LYS A 91 -10.57 -5.53 5.04
CA LYS A 91 -10.18 -6.90 5.42
C LYS A 91 -8.69 -7.20 5.16
N LEU A 92 -8.15 -6.73 4.03
CA LEU A 92 -6.72 -6.88 3.73
C LEU A 92 -5.85 -6.14 4.73
N MET A 93 -6.21 -4.89 5.08
CA MET A 93 -5.43 -4.11 6.05
C MET A 93 -5.60 -4.63 7.47
N ASP A 94 -6.81 -5.07 7.88
CA ASP A 94 -7.03 -5.71 9.19
C ASP A 94 -6.12 -6.92 9.36
N PHE A 95 -6.06 -7.80 8.34
CA PHE A 95 -5.16 -8.96 8.35
C PHE A 95 -3.69 -8.55 8.52
N ILE A 96 -3.23 -7.52 7.81
CA ILE A 96 -1.84 -7.04 7.93
C ILE A 96 -1.58 -6.46 9.32
N GLU A 97 -2.48 -5.62 9.83
CA GLU A 97 -2.34 -4.93 11.10
C GLU A 97 -2.37 -5.92 12.29
N GLU A 98 -3.32 -6.85 12.30
CA GLU A 98 -3.39 -7.89 13.31
C GLU A 98 -2.16 -8.83 13.29
N ASN A 99 -1.71 -9.22 12.09
CA ASN A 99 -0.52 -10.06 11.95
C ASN A 99 0.73 -9.32 12.43
N ALA A 100 0.86 -8.02 12.14
CA ALA A 100 1.97 -7.21 12.59
C ALA A 100 1.97 -7.07 14.13
N LEU A 101 0.83 -6.79 14.72
CA LEU A 101 0.67 -6.67 16.17
C LEU A 101 1.02 -7.99 16.87
N LYS A 102 0.47 -9.14 16.40
CA LYS A 102 0.76 -10.47 16.95
C LYS A 102 2.25 -10.85 16.89
N LYS A 103 2.98 -10.35 15.89
CA LYS A 103 4.43 -10.58 15.73
C LYS A 103 5.31 -9.56 16.45
N GLY A 104 4.72 -8.62 17.21
CA GLY A 104 5.43 -7.62 18.01
C GLY A 104 6.11 -6.52 17.17
N TYR A 105 5.60 -6.24 15.97
CA TYR A 105 6.04 -5.08 15.21
C TYR A 105 5.57 -3.79 15.89
N LYS A 106 6.32 -2.72 15.74
CA LYS A 106 6.07 -1.44 16.41
C LYS A 106 5.22 -0.49 15.59
N SER A 107 5.34 -0.55 14.28
CA SER A 107 4.55 0.28 13.39
C SER A 107 4.36 -0.33 12.01
N ILE A 108 3.39 0.20 11.30
CA ILE A 108 3.15 -0.05 9.88
C ILE A 108 3.35 1.26 9.13
N ARG A 109 4.15 1.22 8.07
CA ARG A 109 4.54 2.33 7.24
C ARG A 109 4.12 2.09 5.80
N LEU A 110 3.67 3.13 5.13
CA LEU A 110 3.28 3.07 3.73
C LEU A 110 3.34 4.46 3.11
N ASP A 111 3.14 4.53 1.81
CA ASP A 111 2.92 5.78 1.10
C ASP A 111 1.61 5.76 0.30
N THR A 112 1.07 6.93 0.05
CA THR A 112 -0.10 7.11 -0.80
C THR A 112 -0.01 8.41 -1.58
N PHE A 113 -0.54 8.39 -2.80
CA PHE A 113 -0.51 9.53 -3.69
C PHE A 113 -1.29 10.73 -3.13
N SER A 114 -0.69 11.91 -3.09
CA SER A 114 -1.28 13.12 -2.49
C SER A 114 -2.59 13.58 -3.14
N LYS A 115 -2.84 13.19 -4.39
CA LYS A 115 -4.10 13.49 -5.09
C LYS A 115 -5.16 12.39 -4.94
N ASN A 116 -4.84 11.27 -4.31
CA ASN A 116 -5.80 10.20 -4.03
C ASN A 116 -6.51 10.44 -2.70
N LYS A 117 -7.45 11.39 -2.67
CA LYS A 117 -8.21 11.76 -1.47
C LYS A 117 -8.91 10.57 -0.81
N ARG A 118 -9.39 9.60 -1.61
CA ARG A 118 -10.05 8.39 -1.10
C ARG A 118 -9.10 7.56 -0.25
N ASN A 119 -7.88 7.29 -0.75
CA ASN A 119 -6.89 6.51 -0.02
C ASN A 119 -6.39 7.27 1.22
N ILE A 120 -6.15 8.57 1.12
CA ILE A 120 -5.76 9.40 2.27
C ILE A 120 -6.80 9.28 3.38
N ASN A 121 -8.09 9.45 3.06
CA ASN A 121 -9.17 9.32 4.04
C ASN A 121 -9.29 7.89 4.60
N PHE A 122 -9.07 6.88 3.75
CA PHE A 122 -9.07 5.47 4.18
C PHE A 122 -8.00 5.21 5.25
N TYR A 123 -6.75 5.61 5.01
CA TYR A 123 -5.67 5.42 5.97
C TYR A 123 -5.83 6.31 7.21
N LYS A 124 -6.26 7.57 7.05
CA LYS A 124 -6.55 8.47 8.18
C LYS A 124 -7.57 7.85 9.14
N LYS A 125 -8.68 7.31 8.63
CA LYS A 125 -9.71 6.62 9.44
C LYS A 125 -9.18 5.37 10.15
N ARG A 126 -8.09 4.78 9.66
CA ARG A 126 -7.41 3.63 10.28
C ARG A 126 -6.34 4.03 11.29
N GLY A 127 -6.16 5.31 11.56
CA GLY A 127 -5.18 5.83 12.52
C GLY A 127 -3.77 6.03 11.97
N TYR A 128 -3.59 6.02 10.65
CA TYR A 128 -2.31 6.39 10.05
C TYR A 128 -2.11 7.91 10.09
N LEU A 129 -0.94 8.33 10.53
CA LEU A 129 -0.52 9.72 10.59
C LEU A 129 0.36 10.06 9.40
N LYS A 130 0.16 11.23 8.81
CA LYS A 130 1.05 11.76 7.76
C LYS A 130 2.35 12.21 8.41
N ILE A 131 3.48 11.76 7.85
CA ILE A 131 4.84 12.06 8.32
C ILE A 131 5.52 13.07 7.39
N GLU A 132 5.87 12.65 6.19
CA GLU A 132 6.60 13.46 5.21
C GLU A 132 6.08 13.23 3.80
N ASP A 133 6.55 14.06 2.89
CA ASP A 133 6.33 13.95 1.45
C ASP A 133 7.55 13.30 0.81
N ILE A 134 7.30 12.33 -0.08
CA ILE A 134 8.31 11.73 -0.95
C ILE A 134 7.89 11.85 -2.41
N TYR A 135 8.84 11.69 -3.32
CA TYR A 135 8.62 11.82 -4.76
C TYR A 135 9.05 10.57 -5.49
N PHE A 136 8.21 10.14 -6.43
CA PHE A 136 8.51 9.11 -7.42
C PHE A 136 8.44 9.75 -8.81
N PRO A 137 9.55 10.31 -9.33
CA PRO A 137 9.54 11.08 -10.58
C PRO A 137 8.98 10.32 -11.79
N ASN A 138 9.19 9.00 -11.82
CA ASN A 138 8.69 8.11 -12.89
C ASN A 138 7.18 7.81 -12.77
N GLN A 139 6.52 8.25 -11.70
CA GLN A 139 5.07 8.05 -11.50
C GLN A 139 4.31 9.36 -11.58
N SER A 140 4.78 10.41 -10.90
CA SER A 140 4.09 11.69 -10.87
C SER A 140 5.00 12.85 -10.44
N ILE A 141 4.68 14.06 -10.90
CA ILE A 141 5.26 15.32 -10.40
C ILE A 141 4.73 15.71 -9.01
N TYR A 142 3.59 15.12 -8.58
CA TYR A 142 3.02 15.35 -7.25
C TYR A 142 3.61 14.41 -6.22
N PRO A 143 3.72 14.84 -4.96
CA PRO A 143 4.27 14.01 -3.90
C PRO A 143 3.36 12.83 -3.54
N PHE A 144 3.98 11.86 -2.88
CA PHE A 144 3.30 10.81 -2.12
C PHE A 144 3.50 11.09 -0.63
N TYR A 145 2.45 10.90 0.15
CA TYR A 145 2.48 11.07 1.59
C TYR A 145 2.95 9.79 2.26
N CYS A 146 4.08 9.87 2.97
CA CYS A 146 4.48 8.81 3.90
C CYS A 146 3.55 8.82 5.11
N LEU A 147 3.01 7.66 5.42
CA LEU A 147 2.08 7.46 6.52
C LEU A 147 2.61 6.39 7.48
N GLU A 148 2.45 6.59 8.79
CA GLU A 148 2.81 5.63 9.81
C GLU A 148 1.66 5.42 10.79
N LYS A 149 1.43 4.15 11.16
CA LYS A 149 0.55 3.75 12.25
C LYS A 149 1.35 3.03 13.30
N ILE A 150 1.32 3.53 14.53
CA ILE A 150 1.90 2.85 15.72
C ILE A 150 0.93 1.73 16.11
N LEU A 151 1.48 0.56 16.47
CA LEU A 151 0.73 -0.64 16.85
C LEU A 151 0.69 -0.82 18.36
#